data_04cfe602a5b47c1ad0842167caea7422
#
_entry.id   04cfe602a5b47c1ad0842167caea7422
#
_cell.length_a   1.000
_cell.length_b   1.000
_cell.length_c   1.000
_cell.angle_alpha   90.00
_cell.angle_beta   90.00
_cell.angle_gamma   90.00
#
_symmetry.space_group_name_H-M   'P 1'
#
loop_
_entity.id
_entity.type
_entity.pdbx_description
1 polymer ?
#
loop_
_entity_poly.entity_id
_entity_poly.type
_entity_poly.pdbx_seq_one_letter_code
_entity_poly.pdbx_strand_id
1 'polypeptide(L)'
;MRSLLRPALMARYVWEIDLDSLYERGVRGLILDLDNTLVEWNRAEIRPEVRAWVEAARRRGMRLCLVSNAFRGRRVRAVAEALEIPVVVKPFPRAFRKALAMLGTEAGRTCAIGDQVFTDMLGANWLGLVTALLAPLAARESPHTRAIRLLERPLRRKWQRAVCCGAAKCEESATSAPCSEKR
;
A
#
# COMPACT_ATOMS: atom_id res chain seq x y z
N MET A 1 21.65 -5.56 -2.31
CA MET A 1 20.85 -4.55 -3.06
C MET A 1 19.36 -4.84 -2.89
N ARG A 2 18.58 -3.90 -2.36
CA ARG A 2 17.11 -4.05 -2.34
C ARG A 2 16.60 -3.95 -3.78
N SER A 3 15.80 -4.91 -4.20
CA SER A 3 15.14 -4.83 -5.52
C SER A 3 14.18 -3.65 -5.53
N LEU A 4 14.36 -2.72 -6.46
CA LEU A 4 13.52 -1.52 -6.59
C LEU A 4 12.03 -1.82 -6.84
N LEU A 5 11.72 -3.01 -7.32
CA LEU A 5 10.34 -3.43 -7.62
C LEU A 5 9.69 -4.19 -6.46
N ARG A 6 10.48 -4.77 -5.53
CA ARG A 6 9.94 -5.63 -4.49
C ARG A 6 9.30 -4.79 -3.36
N PRO A 7 8.02 -5.01 -3.05
CA PRO A 7 7.39 -4.35 -1.91
C PRO A 7 7.95 -4.90 -0.59
N ALA A 8 7.95 -4.07 0.44
CA ALA A 8 8.29 -4.48 1.80
C ALA A 8 7.14 -5.26 2.47
N LEU A 9 5.90 -4.92 2.11
CA LEU A 9 4.67 -5.53 2.62
C LEU A 9 3.73 -5.86 1.45
N MET A 10 2.88 -6.86 1.64
CA MET A 10 1.77 -7.19 0.74
C MET A 10 0.51 -7.41 1.55
N ALA A 11 -0.60 -6.84 1.10
CA ALA A 11 -1.92 -7.07 1.67
C ALA A 11 -2.96 -7.14 0.55
N ARG A 12 -4.14 -7.66 0.83
CA ARG A 12 -5.24 -7.63 -0.13
C ARG A 12 -5.90 -6.27 -0.15
N TYR A 13 -6.15 -5.71 1.03
CA TYR A 13 -6.83 -4.44 1.21
C TYR A 13 -6.03 -3.52 2.13
N VAL A 14 -6.24 -2.21 2.03
CA VAL A 14 -5.55 -1.22 2.87
C VAL A 14 -5.84 -1.42 4.36
N TRP A 15 -7.05 -1.79 4.71
CA TRP A 15 -7.47 -2.03 6.11
C TRP A 15 -6.92 -3.31 6.74
N GLU A 16 -6.28 -4.19 5.94
CA GLU A 16 -5.52 -5.34 6.45
C GLU A 16 -4.09 -4.98 6.84
N ILE A 17 -3.63 -3.77 6.51
CA ILE A 17 -2.30 -3.32 6.90
C ILE A 17 -2.32 -2.97 8.40
N ASP A 18 -1.50 -3.68 9.15
CA ASP A 18 -1.32 -3.46 10.58
C ASP A 18 -0.58 -2.14 10.84
N LEU A 19 -1.35 -1.16 11.33
CA LEU A 19 -0.84 0.19 11.65
C LEU A 19 0.08 0.17 12.87
N ASP A 20 -0.13 -0.72 13.82
CA ASP A 20 0.71 -0.82 15.01
C ASP A 20 2.10 -1.34 14.64
N SER A 21 2.17 -2.40 13.83
CA SER A 21 3.43 -2.89 13.27
C SER A 21 4.18 -1.82 12.44
N LEU A 22 3.48 -1.02 11.64
CA LEU A 22 4.11 0.09 10.92
C LEU A 22 4.63 1.17 11.88
N TYR A 23 3.85 1.52 12.88
CA TYR A 23 4.21 2.54 13.87
C TYR A 23 5.43 2.12 14.70
N GLU A 24 5.48 0.88 15.16
CA GLU A 24 6.60 0.29 15.89
C GLU A 24 7.90 0.27 15.07
N ARG A 25 7.79 0.06 13.76
CA ARG A 25 8.91 0.17 12.80
C ARG A 25 9.34 1.62 12.52
N GLY A 26 8.73 2.60 13.18
CA GLY A 26 9.09 4.01 13.05
C GLY A 26 8.36 4.75 11.93
N VAL A 27 7.39 4.15 11.24
CA VAL A 27 6.60 4.83 10.21
C VAL A 27 5.71 5.88 10.86
N ARG A 28 5.73 7.09 10.32
CA ARG A 28 4.95 8.24 10.80
C ARG A 28 4.18 8.92 9.66
N GLY A 29 4.50 8.62 8.41
CA GLY A 29 3.82 9.13 7.21
C GLY A 29 3.26 8.00 6.36
N LEU A 30 2.07 8.23 5.77
CA LEU A 30 1.43 7.32 4.84
C LEU A 30 1.13 8.06 3.54
N ILE A 31 1.67 7.59 2.43
CA ILE A 31 1.36 8.08 1.09
C ILE A 31 0.48 7.02 0.42
N LEU A 32 -0.73 7.41 0.06
CA LEU A 32 -1.77 6.52 -0.40
C LEU A 32 -2.09 6.78 -1.88
N ASP A 33 -2.08 5.77 -2.72
CA ASP A 33 -2.73 5.86 -4.03
C ASP A 33 -4.24 5.83 -3.87
N LEU A 34 -4.97 6.31 -4.87
CA LEU A 34 -6.43 6.41 -4.79
C LEU A 34 -7.14 5.25 -5.48
N ASP A 35 -6.94 5.14 -6.80
CA ASP A 35 -7.70 4.22 -7.65
C ASP A 35 -7.27 2.77 -7.42
N ASN A 36 -8.21 1.88 -7.16
CA ASN A 36 -7.97 0.48 -6.79
C ASN A 36 -7.15 0.26 -5.50
N THR A 37 -6.91 1.32 -4.74
CA THR A 37 -6.23 1.29 -3.44
C THR A 37 -7.19 1.66 -2.31
N LEU A 38 -7.78 2.86 -2.33
CA LEU A 38 -8.77 3.33 -1.34
C LEU A 38 -10.21 3.23 -1.86
N VAL A 39 -10.39 3.46 -3.15
CA VAL A 39 -11.69 3.38 -3.84
C VAL A 39 -11.55 2.55 -5.11
N GLU A 40 -12.64 1.99 -5.58
CA GLU A 40 -12.67 1.30 -6.87
C GLU A 40 -12.35 2.28 -8.01
N TRP A 41 -11.77 1.77 -9.09
CA TRP A 41 -11.42 2.58 -10.24
C TRP A 41 -12.62 3.40 -10.75
N ASN A 42 -12.39 4.70 -10.92
CA ASN A 42 -13.39 5.68 -11.38
C ASN A 42 -14.64 5.80 -10.47
N ARG A 43 -14.55 5.38 -9.19
CA ARG A 43 -15.59 5.60 -8.18
C ARG A 43 -15.13 6.56 -7.09
N ALA A 44 -16.08 7.21 -6.42
CA ALA A 44 -15.81 8.09 -5.26
C ALA A 44 -16.31 7.47 -3.94
N GLU A 45 -16.93 6.31 -4.01
CA GLU A 45 -17.49 5.65 -2.85
C GLU A 45 -16.39 5.10 -1.95
N ILE A 46 -16.35 5.61 -0.74
CA ILE A 46 -15.37 5.21 0.27
C ILE A 46 -16.02 4.17 1.18
N ARG A 47 -15.43 2.98 1.22
CA ARG A 47 -15.89 1.90 2.08
C ARG A 47 -15.72 2.28 3.57
N PRO A 48 -16.64 1.82 4.45
CA PRO A 48 -16.52 2.07 5.89
C PRO A 48 -15.18 1.63 6.49
N GLU A 49 -14.64 0.49 6.01
CA GLU A 49 -13.36 -0.06 6.46
C GLU A 49 -12.19 0.88 6.14
N VAL A 50 -12.21 1.54 4.97
CA VAL A 50 -11.19 2.53 4.58
C VAL A 50 -11.26 3.74 5.51
N ARG A 51 -12.46 4.26 5.82
CA ARG A 51 -12.63 5.36 6.76
C ARG A 51 -12.10 5.01 8.14
N ALA A 52 -12.51 3.87 8.67
CA ALA A 52 -12.09 3.40 9.98
C ALA A 52 -10.56 3.25 10.07
N TRP A 53 -9.93 2.73 9.01
CA TRP A 53 -8.48 2.56 8.95
C TRP A 53 -7.74 3.91 8.87
N VAL A 54 -8.21 4.86 8.07
CA VAL A 54 -7.67 6.23 7.98
C VAL A 54 -7.76 6.94 9.33
N GLU A 55 -8.90 6.86 10.00
CA GLU A 55 -9.08 7.42 11.34
C GLU A 55 -8.18 6.74 12.39
N ALA A 56 -8.03 5.42 12.29
CA ALA A 56 -7.12 4.68 13.16
C ALA A 56 -5.65 5.10 12.97
N ALA A 57 -5.23 5.38 11.72
CA ALA A 57 -3.91 5.91 11.43
C ALA A 57 -3.71 7.31 12.04
N ARG A 58 -4.72 8.18 11.94
CA ARG A 58 -4.68 9.52 12.55
C ARG A 58 -4.59 9.47 14.07
N ARG A 59 -5.39 8.60 14.71
CA ARG A 59 -5.33 8.45 16.19
C ARG A 59 -3.95 8.03 16.68
N ARG A 60 -3.15 7.36 15.84
CA ARG A 60 -1.75 7.00 16.10
C ARG A 60 -0.76 8.14 15.80
N GLY A 61 -1.25 9.31 15.39
CA GLY A 61 -0.41 10.44 15.00
C GLY A 61 0.29 10.26 13.65
N MET A 62 -0.14 9.30 12.82
CA MET A 62 0.37 9.15 11.46
C MET A 62 -0.21 10.25 10.56
N ARG A 63 0.62 10.83 9.70
CA ARG A 63 0.23 11.83 8.72
C ARG A 63 -0.07 11.15 7.39
N LEU A 64 -1.14 11.57 6.71
CA LEU A 64 -1.59 10.94 5.47
C LEU A 64 -1.58 11.92 4.31
N CYS A 65 -1.23 11.45 3.12
CA CYS A 65 -1.28 12.20 1.87
C CYS A 65 -1.72 11.29 0.73
N LEU A 66 -2.64 11.75 -0.11
CA LEU A 66 -3.01 11.07 -1.35
C LEU A 66 -2.06 11.45 -2.49
N VAL A 67 -1.69 10.46 -3.31
CA VAL A 67 -0.95 10.66 -4.56
C VAL A 67 -1.72 10.01 -5.69
N SER A 68 -2.27 10.80 -6.60
CA SER A 68 -3.13 10.31 -7.68
C SER A 68 -2.71 10.80 -9.06
N ASN A 69 -3.00 10.02 -10.11
CA ASN A 69 -2.81 10.42 -11.52
C ASN A 69 -3.86 11.45 -11.98
N ALA A 70 -5.01 11.48 -11.37
CA ALA A 70 -6.16 12.28 -11.81
C ALA A 70 -6.20 13.66 -11.13
N PHE A 71 -5.45 14.62 -11.69
CA PHE A 71 -5.37 15.98 -11.11
C PHE A 71 -6.66 16.80 -11.17
N ARG A 72 -7.48 16.64 -12.19
CA ARG A 72 -8.61 17.54 -12.46
C ARG A 72 -9.98 16.95 -12.13
N GLY A 73 -10.04 15.79 -11.52
CA GLY A 73 -11.30 15.13 -11.25
C GLY A 73 -11.97 15.67 -9.98
N ARG A 74 -13.22 16.18 -10.07
CA ARG A 74 -14.08 16.43 -8.90
C ARG A 74 -14.06 15.24 -7.94
N ARG A 75 -13.96 14.03 -8.46
CA ARG A 75 -13.90 12.77 -7.73
C ARG A 75 -12.73 12.69 -6.75
N VAL A 76 -11.50 12.98 -7.22
CA VAL A 76 -10.30 12.93 -6.36
C VAL A 76 -10.41 13.91 -5.22
N ARG A 77 -10.89 15.13 -5.51
CA ARG A 77 -11.12 16.16 -4.48
C ARG A 77 -12.19 15.72 -3.50
N ALA A 78 -13.32 15.21 -3.97
CA ALA A 78 -14.41 14.75 -3.11
C ALA A 78 -13.94 13.64 -2.15
N VAL A 79 -13.13 12.68 -2.61
CA VAL A 79 -12.57 11.64 -1.74
C VAL A 79 -11.55 12.22 -0.78
N ALA A 80 -10.67 13.12 -1.24
CA ALA A 80 -9.67 13.77 -0.40
C ALA A 80 -10.34 14.61 0.71
N GLU A 81 -11.37 15.40 0.37
CA GLU A 81 -12.16 16.17 1.31
C GLU A 81 -12.92 15.26 2.30
N ALA A 82 -13.57 14.21 1.81
CA ALA A 82 -14.32 13.27 2.64
C ALA A 82 -13.43 12.44 3.60
N LEU A 83 -12.15 12.31 3.28
CA LEU A 83 -11.15 11.69 4.15
C LEU A 83 -10.28 12.74 4.85
N GLU A 84 -10.44 14.02 4.57
CA GLU A 84 -9.63 15.14 5.09
C GLU A 84 -8.12 14.91 4.88
N ILE A 85 -7.72 14.38 3.72
CA ILE A 85 -6.34 14.06 3.37
C ILE A 85 -5.87 14.99 2.25
N PRO A 86 -4.71 15.66 2.37
CA PRO A 86 -4.15 16.46 1.29
C PRO A 86 -3.79 15.60 0.08
N VAL A 87 -3.87 16.20 -1.11
CA VAL A 87 -3.65 15.51 -2.39
C VAL A 87 -2.43 16.08 -3.12
N VAL A 88 -1.59 15.20 -3.62
CA VAL A 88 -0.50 15.50 -4.55
C VAL A 88 -0.71 14.76 -5.87
N VAL A 89 -0.34 15.41 -6.96
CA VAL A 89 -0.50 14.88 -8.31
C VAL A 89 0.80 14.25 -8.79
N LYS A 90 0.67 13.04 -9.39
CA LYS A 90 1.76 12.40 -10.13
C LYS A 90 2.21 13.31 -11.30
N PRO A 91 3.42 13.32 -11.84
CA PRO A 91 4.24 12.12 -12.03
C PRO A 91 5.34 11.92 -11.00
N PHE A 92 5.89 10.69 -11.01
CA PHE A 92 7.11 10.31 -10.30
C PHE A 92 8.35 11.00 -10.82
N PRO A 93 9.39 11.19 -9.99
CA PRO A 93 9.47 10.99 -8.54
C PRO A 93 9.00 12.23 -7.74
N ARG A 94 8.63 13.31 -8.46
CA ARG A 94 8.29 14.63 -7.86
C ARG A 94 7.11 14.53 -6.90
N ALA A 95 6.11 13.70 -7.22
CA ALA A 95 4.93 13.55 -6.37
C ALA A 95 5.26 13.02 -4.98
N PHE A 96 6.12 12.01 -4.86
CA PHE A 96 6.55 11.49 -3.56
C PHE A 96 7.39 12.48 -2.77
N ARG A 97 8.31 13.20 -3.42
CA ARG A 97 9.08 14.27 -2.75
C ARG A 97 8.16 15.36 -2.21
N LYS A 98 7.16 15.76 -2.99
CA LYS A 98 6.16 16.75 -2.57
C LYS A 98 5.31 16.22 -1.41
N ALA A 99 4.88 14.96 -1.47
CA ALA A 99 4.13 14.33 -0.40
C ALA A 99 4.95 14.24 0.89
N LEU A 100 6.23 13.84 0.83
CA LEU A 100 7.14 13.83 1.98
C LEU A 100 7.28 15.23 2.61
N ALA A 101 7.45 16.26 1.79
CA ALA A 101 7.52 17.65 2.27
C ALA A 101 6.22 18.08 2.95
N MET A 102 5.05 17.74 2.37
CA MET A 102 3.74 18.04 2.96
C MET A 102 3.50 17.29 4.27
N LEU A 103 3.94 16.03 4.35
CA LEU A 103 3.85 15.22 5.54
C LEU A 103 4.86 15.65 6.61
N GLY A 104 5.94 16.33 6.24
CA GLY A 104 7.05 16.63 7.15
C GLY A 104 7.67 15.36 7.71
N THR A 105 7.81 14.32 6.88
CA THR A 105 8.38 13.01 7.27
C THR A 105 9.50 12.62 6.34
N GLU A 106 10.46 11.87 6.86
CA GLU A 106 11.56 11.30 6.08
C GLU A 106 11.12 10.06 5.29
N ALA A 107 11.81 9.75 4.19
CA ALA A 107 11.49 8.62 3.33
C ALA A 107 11.48 7.28 4.11
N GLY A 108 12.50 7.01 4.93
CA GLY A 108 12.59 5.80 5.74
C GLY A 108 11.51 5.67 6.82
N ARG A 109 10.82 6.77 7.15
CA ARG A 109 9.71 6.84 8.11
C ARG A 109 8.35 7.04 7.43
N THR A 110 8.27 6.81 6.12
CA THR A 110 7.04 6.97 5.34
C THR A 110 6.75 5.70 4.57
N CYS A 111 5.52 5.21 4.63
CA CYS A 111 5.05 4.06 3.87
C CYS A 111 4.23 4.53 2.67
N ALA A 112 4.62 4.11 1.47
CA ALA A 112 3.84 4.28 0.25
C ALA A 112 2.99 3.02 0.02
N ILE A 113 1.68 3.22 -0.14
CA ILE A 113 0.69 2.16 -0.28
C ILE A 113 -0.02 2.35 -1.63
N GLY A 114 0.01 1.33 -2.47
CA GLY A 114 -0.60 1.37 -3.80
C GLY A 114 -0.78 -0.01 -4.40
N ASP A 115 -1.44 -0.05 -5.54
CA ASP A 115 -1.78 -1.29 -6.22
C ASP A 115 -0.94 -1.60 -7.48
N GLN A 116 -0.02 -0.69 -7.87
CA GLN A 116 0.81 -0.84 -9.06
C GLN A 116 2.31 -0.92 -8.72
N VAL A 117 2.99 -1.91 -9.31
CA VAL A 117 4.43 -2.13 -9.07
C VAL A 117 5.27 -1.03 -9.70
N PHE A 118 4.99 -0.69 -10.96
CA PHE A 118 5.84 0.24 -11.72
C PHE A 118 5.59 1.71 -11.39
N THR A 119 4.41 2.07 -10.93
CA THR A 119 4.10 3.47 -10.60
C THR A 119 4.25 3.77 -9.11
N ASP A 120 3.89 2.83 -8.24
CA ASP A 120 3.89 3.07 -6.81
C ASP A 120 5.13 2.51 -6.13
N MET A 121 5.45 1.22 -6.38
CA MET A 121 6.57 0.58 -5.69
C MET A 121 7.93 1.06 -6.20
N LEU A 122 8.12 1.14 -7.54
CA LEU A 122 9.39 1.54 -8.12
C LEU A 122 9.84 2.92 -7.64
N GLY A 123 8.95 3.91 -7.75
CA GLY A 123 9.27 5.29 -7.36
C GLY A 123 9.46 5.47 -5.86
N ALA A 124 8.65 4.78 -5.05
CA ALA A 124 8.77 4.81 -3.60
C ALA A 124 10.06 4.12 -3.12
N ASN A 125 10.37 2.93 -3.62
CA ASN A 125 11.60 2.21 -3.29
C ASN A 125 12.85 3.00 -3.70
N TRP A 126 12.82 3.67 -4.87
CA TRP A 126 13.94 4.50 -5.32
C TRP A 126 14.24 5.66 -4.37
N LEU A 127 13.22 6.21 -3.74
CA LEU A 127 13.38 7.26 -2.72
C LEU A 127 13.61 6.72 -1.31
N GLY A 128 13.64 5.40 -1.13
CA GLY A 128 13.89 4.77 0.16
C GLY A 128 12.68 4.71 1.11
N LEU A 129 11.45 4.85 0.58
CA LEU A 129 10.24 4.67 1.37
C LEU A 129 10.03 3.19 1.74
N VAL A 130 9.29 2.95 2.80
CA VAL A 130 8.66 1.65 3.04
C VAL A 130 7.54 1.47 2.01
N THR A 131 7.34 0.27 1.47
CA THR A 131 6.35 0.06 0.41
C THR A 131 5.39 -1.07 0.75
N ALA A 132 4.10 -0.84 0.52
CA ALA A 132 3.05 -1.84 0.66
C ALA A 132 2.26 -1.98 -0.65
N LEU A 133 2.29 -3.17 -1.23
CA LEU A 133 1.58 -3.49 -2.46
C LEU A 133 0.24 -4.15 -2.15
N LEU A 134 -0.83 -3.57 -2.66
CA LEU A 134 -2.19 -4.10 -2.50
C LEU A 134 -2.65 -4.91 -3.72
N ALA A 135 -3.62 -5.79 -3.50
CA ALA A 135 -4.44 -6.30 -4.59
C ALA A 135 -5.39 -5.19 -5.07
N PRO A 136 -5.71 -5.11 -6.38
CA PRO A 136 -6.67 -4.13 -6.87
C PRO A 136 -8.06 -4.41 -6.30
N LEU A 137 -8.76 -3.35 -5.89
CA LEU A 137 -10.13 -3.45 -5.32
C LEU A 137 -11.15 -3.96 -6.34
N ALA A 138 -10.98 -3.59 -7.62
CA ALA A 138 -11.89 -3.99 -8.69
C ALA A 138 -11.14 -4.57 -9.88
N ALA A 139 -11.84 -5.45 -10.62
CA ALA A 139 -11.33 -5.99 -11.88
C ALA A 139 -11.38 -4.95 -13.03
N ARG A 140 -12.16 -3.88 -12.86
CA ARG A 140 -12.26 -2.79 -13.84
C ARG A 140 -11.10 -1.83 -13.67
N GLU A 141 -10.40 -1.57 -14.77
CA GLU A 141 -9.22 -0.71 -14.83
C GLU A 141 -9.18 -0.01 -16.18
N SER A 142 -8.36 1.07 -16.25
CA SER A 142 -8.09 1.70 -17.55
C SER A 142 -7.37 0.71 -18.48
N PRO A 143 -7.54 0.81 -19.81
CA PRO A 143 -6.82 -0.04 -20.76
C PRO A 143 -5.31 0.00 -20.60
N HIS A 144 -4.77 1.17 -20.31
CA HIS A 144 -3.34 1.38 -20.04
C HIS A 144 -2.88 0.62 -18.78
N THR A 145 -3.64 0.72 -17.69
CA THR A 145 -3.34 0.00 -16.43
C THR A 145 -3.39 -1.52 -16.64
N ARG A 146 -4.36 -2.01 -17.44
CA ARG A 146 -4.47 -3.44 -17.77
C ARG A 146 -3.23 -3.98 -18.47
N ALA A 147 -2.66 -3.23 -19.43
CA ALA A 147 -1.44 -3.61 -20.14
C ALA A 147 -0.24 -3.67 -19.16
N ILE A 148 -0.08 -2.66 -18.31
CA ILE A 148 0.97 -2.64 -17.28
C ILE A 148 0.83 -3.84 -16.34
N ARG A 149 -0.38 -4.17 -15.91
CA ARG A 149 -0.65 -5.28 -15.01
C ARG A 149 -0.30 -6.65 -15.58
N LEU A 150 -0.39 -6.82 -16.89
CA LEU A 150 0.08 -8.05 -17.54
C LEU A 150 1.58 -8.25 -17.31
N LEU A 151 2.37 -7.18 -17.38
CA LEU A 151 3.81 -7.21 -17.10
C LEU A 151 4.10 -7.43 -15.61
N GLU A 152 3.22 -6.97 -14.71
CA GLU A 152 3.37 -7.14 -13.26
C GLU A 152 3.00 -8.55 -12.76
N ARG A 153 2.15 -9.29 -13.48
CA ARG A 153 1.65 -10.62 -13.07
C ARG A 153 2.74 -11.60 -12.62
N PRO A 154 3.85 -11.80 -13.37
CA PRO A 154 4.87 -12.76 -12.96
C PRO A 154 5.57 -12.34 -11.67
N LEU A 155 5.82 -11.02 -11.48
CA LEU A 155 6.43 -10.48 -10.26
C LEU A 155 5.52 -10.69 -9.05
N ARG A 156 4.24 -10.34 -9.18
CA ARG A 156 3.24 -10.53 -8.12
C ARG A 156 3.10 -11.99 -7.69
N ARG A 157 2.99 -12.92 -8.66
CA ARG A 157 2.93 -14.37 -8.38
C ARG A 157 4.16 -14.87 -7.63
N LYS A 158 5.37 -14.41 -8.03
CA LYS A 158 6.61 -14.76 -7.35
C LYS A 158 6.61 -14.31 -5.89
N TRP A 159 6.16 -13.09 -5.61
CA TRP A 159 6.15 -12.55 -4.24
C TRP A 159 5.05 -13.18 -3.38
N GLN A 160 3.86 -13.41 -3.92
CA GLN A 160 2.78 -14.10 -3.22
C GLN A 160 3.20 -15.51 -2.78
N ARG A 161 3.85 -16.29 -3.65
CA ARG A 161 4.39 -17.60 -3.29
C ARG A 161 5.42 -17.51 -2.17
N ALA A 162 6.30 -16.52 -2.21
CA ALA A 162 7.31 -16.33 -1.17
C ALA A 162 6.71 -16.01 0.20
N VAL A 163 5.60 -15.24 0.25
CA VAL A 163 4.85 -14.95 1.48
C VAL A 163 4.18 -16.22 2.02
N CYS A 164 3.50 -16.99 1.16
CA CYS A 164 2.86 -18.25 1.57
C CYS A 164 3.89 -19.28 2.06
N CYS A 165 5.02 -19.44 1.39
CA CYS A 165 6.08 -20.35 1.85
C CYS A 165 6.75 -19.90 3.16
N GLY A 166 6.81 -18.58 3.41
CA GLY A 166 7.32 -18.03 4.66
C GLY A 166 6.36 -18.28 5.84
N ALA A 167 5.05 -18.14 5.61
CA ALA A 167 4.03 -18.43 6.62
C ALA A 167 3.98 -19.93 6.96
N ALA A 168 4.03 -20.81 5.95
CA ALA A 168 4.06 -22.25 6.19
C ALA A 168 5.26 -22.73 7.02
N LYS A 169 6.44 -22.09 6.85
CA LYS A 169 7.61 -22.39 7.70
C LYS A 169 7.48 -21.91 9.15
N CYS A 170 6.66 -20.88 9.39
CA CYS A 170 6.37 -20.45 10.77
C CYS A 170 5.38 -21.40 11.48
N GLU A 171 4.46 -22.04 10.77
CA GLU A 171 3.52 -23.00 11.35
C GLU A 171 4.20 -24.36 11.65
N GLU A 172 5.13 -24.83 10.81
CA GLU A 172 5.88 -26.06 11.08
C GLU A 172 6.83 -25.96 12.28
N SER A 173 7.29 -24.76 12.66
CA SER A 173 8.13 -24.57 13.84
C SER A 173 7.35 -24.51 15.17
N ALA A 174 6.02 -24.40 15.12
CA ALA A 174 5.16 -24.34 16.29
C ALA A 174 4.50 -25.68 16.68
N THR A 175 4.67 -26.73 15.85
CA THR A 175 3.97 -28.02 16.05
C THR A 175 4.94 -29.21 16.23
N SER A 176 6.04 -29.01 16.90
CA SER A 176 6.91 -30.13 17.35
C SER A 176 6.78 -30.34 18.86
N ALA A 177 5.60 -30.82 19.30
CA ALA A 177 5.47 -31.53 20.57
C ALA A 177 5.30 -33.04 20.25
N PRO A 178 6.03 -33.94 20.92
CA PRO A 178 6.02 -35.34 20.57
C PRO A 178 4.72 -36.01 21.04
N CYS A 179 4.05 -36.64 20.09
CA CYS A 179 2.95 -37.56 20.39
C CYS A 179 3.55 -38.81 21.04
N SER A 180 3.43 -38.92 22.36
CA SER A 180 3.77 -40.13 23.11
C SER A 180 2.78 -41.24 22.80
N GLU A 181 3.31 -42.36 22.33
CA GLU A 181 2.65 -43.66 22.29
C GLU A 181 1.90 -43.99 23.59
N LYS A 182 0.70 -44.48 23.44
CA LYS A 182 0.17 -45.55 24.30
C LYS A 182 -0.73 -46.48 23.49
N ARG A 183 -0.28 -47.69 23.43
CA ARG A 183 -0.93 -49.01 23.29
C ARG A 183 -2.46 -49.05 23.17
#